data_592f3c2b28cc70d83589238083e2ba66
#
_entry.id   592f3c2b28cc70d83589238083e2ba66
#
_cell.length_a   1.000
_cell.length_b   1.000
_cell.length_c   1.000
_cell.angle_alpha   90.00
_cell.angle_beta   90.00
_cell.angle_gamma   90.00
#
_symmetry.space_group_name_H-M   'P 1'
#
loop_
_entity.id
_entity.type
_entity.pdbx_description
1 polymer ?
#
loop_
_entity_poly.entity_id
_entity_poly.type
_entity_poly.pdbx_seq_one_letter_code
_entity_poly.pdbx_strand_id
1 'polypeptide(L)'
;MSRSMNGVSWVYVCRADDIVANTGVCARVGDTQIAVFRLVNPHTGEQSLFGLDNIDPRSGAAVLARGLLGDIGGEPAVASPLYKQHYALRSGRCLEDELLSIAAYPVRLADGLVLVRRQPLAEGENL
;
A
#
# COMPACT_ATOMS: atom_id res chain seq x y z
N MET A 1 -4.90 16.55 11.67
CA MET A 1 -3.62 17.19 11.34
C MET A 1 -2.47 16.26 11.68
N SER A 2 -1.57 16.09 10.77
CA SER A 2 -0.42 15.25 11.02
C SER A 2 0.60 15.99 11.86
N ARG A 3 1.37 15.24 12.62
CA ARG A 3 2.39 15.78 13.49
C ARG A 3 3.73 15.16 13.12
N SER A 4 4.73 15.98 12.97
CA SER A 4 6.07 15.51 12.65
C SER A 4 6.88 15.28 13.91
N MET A 5 7.58 14.14 13.97
CA MET A 5 8.51 13.83 15.04
C MET A 5 9.70 13.15 14.39
N ASN A 6 10.90 13.69 14.58
CA ASN A 6 12.11 13.21 13.92
C ASN A 6 11.97 13.19 12.38
N GLY A 7 11.25 14.18 11.82
CA GLY A 7 11.03 14.25 10.39
C GLY A 7 9.96 13.30 9.86
N VAL A 8 9.30 12.55 10.72
CA VAL A 8 8.27 11.58 10.33
C VAL A 8 6.88 12.19 10.54
N SER A 9 6.04 12.10 9.52
CA SER A 9 4.66 12.61 9.57
C SER A 9 3.68 11.52 9.18
N TRP A 10 2.64 11.36 10.01
CA TRP A 10 1.54 10.46 9.76
C TRP A 10 0.31 11.28 9.37
N VAL A 11 -0.38 10.84 8.33
CA VAL A 11 -1.53 11.53 7.77
C VAL A 11 -2.74 10.63 7.86
N TYR A 12 -3.83 11.13 8.45
CA TYR A 12 -5.11 10.43 8.42
C TYR A 12 -5.67 10.44 7.00
N VAL A 13 -6.10 9.29 6.51
CA VAL A 13 -6.66 9.20 5.15
C VAL A 13 -8.12 8.74 5.14
N CYS A 14 -8.48 7.77 5.97
CA CYS A 14 -9.86 7.27 6.03
C CYS A 14 -10.04 6.35 7.23
N ARG A 15 -11.26 5.88 7.43
CA ARG A 15 -11.52 4.81 8.39
C ARG A 15 -11.24 3.47 7.72
N ALA A 16 -10.81 2.47 8.50
CA ALA A 16 -10.57 1.14 7.96
C ALA A 16 -11.83 0.58 7.27
N ASP A 17 -13.00 0.84 7.85
CA ASP A 17 -14.27 0.35 7.30
C ASP A 17 -14.64 1.00 5.96
N ASP A 18 -13.97 2.08 5.59
CA ASP A 18 -14.19 2.72 4.28
C ASP A 18 -13.50 1.94 3.16
N ILE A 19 -12.61 1.01 3.49
CA ILE A 19 -11.94 0.16 2.51
C ILE A 19 -12.58 -1.23 2.57
N VAL A 20 -13.19 -1.64 1.46
CA VAL A 20 -13.76 -2.98 1.37
C VAL A 20 -12.64 -4.01 1.60
N ALA A 21 -12.93 -5.04 2.38
CA ALA A 21 -11.94 -6.07 2.70
C ALA A 21 -11.32 -6.64 1.42
N ASN A 22 -10.00 -6.77 1.43
CA ASN A 22 -9.20 -7.33 0.34
C ASN A 22 -9.28 -6.54 -0.96
N THR A 23 -9.38 -5.20 -0.82
CA THR A 23 -9.32 -4.26 -1.94
C THR A 23 -8.42 -3.09 -1.58
N GLY A 24 -8.23 -2.19 -2.54
CA GLY A 24 -7.47 -0.97 -2.36
C GLY A 24 -8.27 0.28 -2.65
N VAL A 25 -7.83 1.38 -2.09
CA VAL A 25 -8.35 2.71 -2.40
C VAL A 25 -7.17 3.63 -2.67
N CYS A 26 -7.41 4.69 -3.43
CA CYS A 26 -6.37 5.68 -3.66
C CYS A 26 -6.53 6.82 -2.66
N ALA A 27 -5.46 7.10 -1.93
CA ALA A 27 -5.39 8.22 -1.01
C ALA A 27 -4.40 9.25 -1.57
N ARG A 28 -4.72 10.53 -1.40
CA ARG A 28 -3.81 11.59 -1.78
C ARG A 28 -3.13 12.14 -0.54
N VAL A 29 -1.80 12.06 -0.52
CA VAL A 29 -0.99 12.55 0.59
C VAL A 29 -0.01 13.57 0.03
N GLY A 30 -0.33 14.86 0.23
CA GLY A 30 0.39 15.92 -0.48
C GLY A 30 0.14 15.78 -1.98
N ASP A 31 1.21 15.71 -2.77
CA ASP A 31 1.13 15.51 -4.22
C ASP A 31 1.24 14.05 -4.63
N THR A 32 1.33 13.16 -3.66
CA THR A 32 1.54 11.74 -3.92
C THR A 32 0.22 10.99 -3.86
N GLN A 33 -0.02 10.11 -4.83
CA GLN A 33 -1.14 9.19 -4.81
C GLN A 33 -0.66 7.87 -4.24
N ILE A 34 -1.26 7.45 -3.14
CA ILE A 34 -0.89 6.21 -2.47
C ILE A 34 -2.06 5.24 -2.53
N ALA A 35 -1.80 4.04 -3.06
CA ALA A 35 -2.77 2.96 -3.02
C ALA A 35 -2.71 2.33 -1.63
N VAL A 36 -3.81 2.34 -0.91
CA VAL A 36 -3.90 1.75 0.43
C VAL A 36 -4.74 0.49 0.34
N PHE A 37 -4.15 -0.63 0.73
CA PHE A 37 -4.79 -1.95 0.63
C PHE A 37 -5.11 -2.48 2.02
N ARG A 38 -6.29 -3.06 2.14
CA ARG A 38 -6.74 -3.67 3.40
C ARG A 38 -6.93 -5.16 3.20
N LEU A 39 -6.09 -5.96 3.85
CA LEU A 39 -6.22 -7.42 3.85
C LEU A 39 -6.92 -7.83 5.14
N VAL A 40 -7.88 -8.74 5.01
CA VAL A 40 -8.58 -9.31 6.15
C VAL A 40 -8.48 -10.82 6.05
N ASN A 41 -7.93 -11.44 7.09
CA ASN A 41 -7.87 -12.89 7.16
C ASN A 41 -9.28 -13.43 7.40
N PRO A 42 -9.83 -14.27 6.51
CA PRO A 42 -11.22 -14.74 6.65
C PRO A 42 -11.43 -15.67 7.84
N HIS A 43 -10.37 -16.26 8.38
CA HIS A 43 -10.48 -17.20 9.49
C HIS A 43 -10.36 -16.51 10.85
N THR A 44 -9.52 -15.48 10.96
CA THR A 44 -9.25 -14.83 12.23
C THR A 44 -9.81 -13.42 12.32
N GLY A 45 -10.15 -12.80 11.19
CA GLY A 45 -10.57 -11.40 11.15
C GLY A 45 -9.42 -10.41 11.30
N GLU A 46 -8.20 -10.91 11.39
CA GLU A 46 -7.03 -10.04 11.52
C GLU A 46 -6.84 -9.18 10.29
N GLN A 47 -6.59 -7.89 10.51
CA GLN A 47 -6.41 -6.92 9.44
C GLN A 47 -4.94 -6.57 9.26
N SER A 48 -4.57 -6.36 8.00
CA SER A 48 -3.25 -5.83 7.63
C SER A 48 -3.45 -4.73 6.60
N LEU A 49 -2.73 -3.64 6.76
CA LEU A 49 -2.84 -2.49 5.87
C LEU A 49 -1.49 -2.20 5.24
N PHE A 50 -1.51 -1.90 3.95
CA PHE A 50 -0.29 -1.62 3.18
C PHE A 50 -0.51 -0.42 2.29
N GLY A 51 0.57 0.32 2.04
CA GLY A 51 0.54 1.46 1.12
C GLY A 51 1.62 1.32 0.06
N LEU A 52 1.24 1.54 -1.18
CA LEU A 52 2.16 1.56 -2.31
C LEU A 52 1.88 2.80 -3.16
N ASP A 53 2.89 3.25 -3.89
CA ASP A 53 2.66 4.26 -4.91
C ASP A 53 1.57 3.76 -5.85
N ASN A 54 0.59 4.60 -6.15
CA ASN A 54 -0.52 4.22 -7.02
C ASN A 54 -0.15 4.17 -8.50
N ILE A 55 1.01 4.69 -8.86
CA ILE A 55 1.44 4.76 -10.25
C ILE A 55 2.12 3.45 -10.66
N ASP A 56 1.59 2.83 -11.71
CA ASP A 56 2.21 1.65 -12.31
C ASP A 56 3.51 2.08 -13.00
N PRO A 57 4.67 1.54 -12.64
CA PRO A 57 5.94 2.02 -13.19
C PRO A 57 6.14 1.67 -14.66
N ARG A 58 5.41 0.70 -15.21
CA ARG A 58 5.54 0.36 -16.62
C ARG A 58 4.72 1.26 -17.53
N SER A 59 3.55 1.68 -17.07
CA SER A 59 2.64 2.50 -17.88
C SER A 59 2.63 3.96 -17.48
N GLY A 60 3.00 4.27 -16.24
CA GLY A 60 2.82 5.60 -15.70
C GLY A 60 1.39 5.91 -15.30
N ALA A 61 0.50 4.94 -15.37
CA ALA A 61 -0.91 5.15 -15.07
C ALA A 61 -1.20 4.96 -13.58
N ALA A 62 -2.15 5.74 -13.06
CA ALA A 62 -2.53 5.72 -11.65
C ALA A 62 -3.59 4.65 -11.42
N VAL A 63 -3.19 3.38 -11.37
CA VAL A 63 -4.12 2.25 -11.39
C VAL A 63 -3.89 1.18 -10.32
N LEU A 64 -2.81 1.25 -9.55
CA LEU A 64 -2.46 0.18 -8.61
C LEU A 64 -3.57 -0.12 -7.60
N ALA A 65 -4.28 0.90 -7.12
CA ALA A 65 -5.37 0.70 -6.16
C ALA A 65 -6.50 -0.19 -6.71
N ARG A 66 -6.59 -0.32 -8.04
CA ARG A 66 -7.58 -1.15 -8.70
C ARG A 66 -7.09 -2.57 -8.98
N GLY A 67 -5.86 -2.88 -8.62
CA GLY A 67 -5.28 -4.18 -8.84
C GLY A 67 -5.92 -5.26 -7.98
N LEU A 68 -5.76 -6.51 -8.40
CA LEU A 68 -6.26 -7.66 -7.65
C LEU A 68 -5.24 -8.08 -6.61
N LEU A 69 -5.71 -8.25 -5.39
CA LEU A 69 -4.86 -8.73 -4.30
C LEU A 69 -4.80 -10.25 -4.33
N GLY A 70 -3.64 -10.78 -4.00
CA GLY A 70 -3.43 -12.21 -3.94
C GLY A 70 -2.20 -12.54 -3.12
N ASP A 71 -1.86 -13.81 -3.14
CA ASP A 71 -0.70 -14.34 -2.42
C ASP A 71 0.14 -15.13 -3.41
N ILE A 72 1.41 -14.75 -3.52
CA ILE A 72 2.35 -15.42 -4.41
C ILE A 72 3.43 -16.07 -3.53
N GLY A 73 3.32 -17.39 -3.35
CA GLY A 73 4.31 -18.12 -2.56
C GLY A 73 4.40 -17.64 -1.11
N GLY A 74 3.29 -17.22 -0.52
CA GLY A 74 3.26 -16.71 0.84
C GLY A 74 3.46 -15.20 0.96
N GLU A 75 3.70 -14.51 -0.17
CA GLU A 75 3.92 -13.08 -0.19
C GLU A 75 2.65 -12.36 -0.63
N PRO A 76 2.06 -11.50 0.21
CA PRO A 76 0.90 -10.72 -0.23
C PRO A 76 1.33 -9.74 -1.31
N ALA A 77 0.53 -9.69 -2.37
CA ALA A 77 0.89 -8.92 -3.57
C ALA A 77 -0.35 -8.36 -4.24
N VAL A 78 -0.14 -7.32 -5.05
CA VAL A 78 -1.16 -6.75 -5.92
C VAL A 78 -0.73 -6.93 -7.38
N ALA A 79 -1.67 -7.40 -8.22
CA ALA A 79 -1.44 -7.50 -9.66
C ALA A 79 -1.87 -6.21 -10.33
N SER A 80 -0.97 -5.59 -11.10
CA SER A 80 -1.31 -4.41 -11.88
C SER A 80 -2.41 -4.77 -12.87
N PRO A 81 -3.48 -3.96 -12.99
CA PRO A 81 -4.55 -4.26 -13.95
C PRO A 81 -4.12 -4.14 -15.40
N LEU A 82 -3.02 -3.45 -15.69
CA LEU A 82 -2.58 -3.21 -17.07
C LEU A 82 -1.64 -4.30 -17.59
N TYR A 83 -0.58 -4.60 -16.84
CA TYR A 83 0.44 -5.54 -17.32
C TYR A 83 0.51 -6.82 -16.50
N LYS A 84 -0.37 -6.97 -15.51
CA LYS A 84 -0.48 -8.17 -14.68
C LYS A 84 0.76 -8.50 -13.86
N GLN A 85 1.71 -7.57 -13.75
CA GLN A 85 2.84 -7.78 -12.88
C GLN A 85 2.42 -7.64 -11.42
N HIS A 86 3.06 -8.43 -10.56
CA HIS A 86 2.73 -8.46 -9.15
C HIS A 86 3.76 -7.67 -8.35
N TYR A 87 3.27 -6.80 -7.49
CA TYR A 87 4.12 -6.02 -6.58
C TYR A 87 3.84 -6.45 -5.15
N ALA A 88 4.91 -6.80 -4.43
CA ALA A 88 4.80 -7.20 -3.03
C ALA A 88 4.26 -6.04 -2.20
N LEU A 89 3.23 -6.28 -1.40
CA LEU A 89 2.61 -5.21 -0.61
C LEU A 89 3.54 -4.69 0.48
N ARG A 90 4.44 -5.52 0.98
CA ARG A 90 5.34 -5.14 2.07
C ARG A 90 6.50 -4.26 1.61
N SER A 91 6.96 -4.43 0.37
CA SER A 91 8.19 -3.79 -0.10
C SER A 91 8.03 -2.96 -1.35
N GLY A 92 6.99 -3.20 -2.15
CA GLY A 92 6.81 -2.57 -3.45
C GLY A 92 7.64 -3.20 -4.55
N ARG A 93 8.34 -4.32 -4.29
CA ARG A 93 9.17 -4.98 -5.29
C ARG A 93 8.31 -5.76 -6.26
N CYS A 94 8.65 -5.70 -7.55
CA CYS A 94 8.00 -6.53 -8.55
C CYS A 94 8.50 -7.96 -8.41
N LEU A 95 7.58 -8.93 -8.37
CA LEU A 95 7.93 -10.33 -8.14
C LEU A 95 8.44 -11.03 -9.40
N GLU A 96 8.14 -10.47 -10.58
CA GLU A 96 8.56 -11.03 -11.87
C GLU A 96 9.79 -10.33 -12.47
N ASP A 97 10.09 -9.11 -12.01
CA ASP A 97 11.17 -8.31 -12.58
C ASP A 97 11.87 -7.55 -11.46
N GLU A 98 13.03 -8.01 -11.07
CA GLU A 98 13.77 -7.41 -9.95
C GLU A 98 14.30 -6.00 -10.26
N LEU A 99 14.20 -5.55 -11.51
CA LEU A 99 14.57 -4.18 -11.88
C LEU A 99 13.42 -3.19 -11.64
N LEU A 100 12.21 -3.69 -11.39
CA LEU A 100 11.05 -2.84 -11.14
C LEU A 100 10.70 -2.85 -9.66
N SER A 101 10.40 -1.67 -9.15
CA SER A 101 9.86 -1.53 -7.80
C SER A 101 9.08 -0.22 -7.73
N ILE A 102 8.20 -0.14 -6.76
CA ILE A 102 7.45 1.08 -6.46
C ILE A 102 7.64 1.41 -4.99
N ALA A 103 7.47 2.68 -4.64
CA ALA A 103 7.62 3.10 -3.26
C ALA A 103 6.55 2.44 -2.40
N ALA A 104 6.95 1.94 -1.24
CA ALA A 104 6.04 1.42 -0.22
C ALA A 104 5.98 2.42 0.93
N TYR A 105 4.80 2.59 1.51
CA TYR A 105 4.56 3.54 2.57
C TYR A 105 4.00 2.80 3.78
N PRO A 106 4.59 2.98 4.96
CA PRO A 106 4.02 2.41 6.18
C PRO A 106 2.60 2.91 6.42
N VAL A 107 1.73 1.99 6.80
CA VAL A 107 0.34 2.29 7.12
C VAL A 107 0.06 1.79 8.52
N ARG A 108 -0.64 2.59 9.32
CA ARG A 108 -0.96 2.28 10.71
C ARG A 108 -2.46 2.31 10.90
N LEU A 109 -2.96 1.36 11.67
CA LEU A 109 -4.34 1.36 12.12
C LEU A 109 -4.36 1.80 13.59
N ALA A 110 -5.10 2.86 13.89
CA ALA A 110 -5.23 3.39 15.24
C ALA A 110 -6.70 3.74 15.50
N ASP A 111 -7.34 3.01 16.41
CA ASP A 111 -8.75 3.21 16.77
C ASP A 111 -9.68 3.21 15.55
N GLY A 112 -9.43 2.30 14.62
CA GLY A 112 -10.22 2.18 13.39
C GLY A 112 -9.88 3.20 12.32
N LEU A 113 -8.89 4.05 12.56
CA LEU A 113 -8.46 5.08 11.61
C LEU A 113 -7.20 4.64 10.88
N VAL A 114 -7.16 4.91 9.58
CA VAL A 114 -6.02 4.57 8.72
C VAL A 114 -5.11 5.77 8.61
N LEU A 115 -3.86 5.61 9.03
CA LEU A 115 -2.84 6.63 8.95
C LEU A 115 -1.73 6.16 8.02
N VAL A 116 -1.29 7.04 7.13
CA VAL A 116 -0.22 6.73 6.18
C VAL A 116 0.95 7.65 6.48
N ARG A 117 2.16 7.09 6.52
CA ARG A 117 3.36 7.88 6.70
C ARG A 117 3.72 8.57 5.39
N ARG A 118 4.00 9.88 5.44
CA ARG A 118 4.38 10.63 4.24
C ARG A 118 5.68 10.13 3.62
N GLN A 119 6.61 9.72 4.47
CA GLN A 119 7.90 9.27 4.02
C GLN A 119 7.81 7.81 3.59
N PRO A 120 8.26 7.50 2.36
CA PRO A 120 8.24 6.11 1.92
C PRO A 120 9.19 5.26 2.76
N LEU A 121 8.99 3.95 2.69
CA LEU A 121 9.86 3.00 3.34
C LEU A 121 11.28 3.19 2.80
N ALA A 122 12.23 3.36 3.71
CA ALA A 122 13.63 3.51 3.33
C ALA A 122 14.23 2.14 3.01
N GLU A 123 15.29 2.12 2.22
CA GLU A 123 16.00 0.89 1.93
C GLU A 123 16.51 0.27 3.23
N GLY A 124 16.22 -1.02 3.41
CA GLY A 124 16.58 -1.74 4.62
C GLY A 124 15.63 -1.55 5.80
N GLU A 125 14.67 -0.65 5.68
CA GLU A 125 13.65 -0.46 6.71
C GLU A 125 12.57 -1.54 6.58
N ASN A 126 12.11 -2.11 7.70
CA ASN A 126 11.04 -3.10 7.73
C ASN A 126 9.73 -2.47 8.18
N LEU A 127 8.64 -3.00 7.65
CA LEU A 127 7.32 -2.63 8.11
C LEU A 127 7.02 -3.21 9.48
#